data_b99377e5a949420d9e648ff0ee98b1eb
#
_entry.id   b99377e5a949420d9e648ff0ee98b1eb
#
_cell.length_a   1.000
_cell.length_b   1.000
_cell.length_c   1.000
_cell.angle_alpha   90.00
_cell.angle_beta   90.00
_cell.angle_gamma   90.00
#
_symmetry.space_group_name_H-M   'P 1'
#
loop_
_entity.id
_entity.type
_entity.pdbx_description
1 polymer ?
#
loop_
_entity_poly.entity_id
_entity_poly.type
_entity_poly.pdbx_seq_one_letter_code
_entity_poly.pdbx_strand_id
1 'polypeptide(L)'
;MSDSTTPESTPASQAEPEGTTETALLPPTDNLSDTPPTSPLRTGIGTAALVLGIAALVLGAIKGPSYIAFIPAILAIVFGALALTRRLPVRGRSLAGLILGSVGLIVAISVSAAGIAAPTAHIAADQPANVKASPAAPKVTPTPKVTPIPANVSYTGTGDSVVKIALPDGAGSAGFATINYTGGDNFTVWSLDSSLQQQDLMVNTIGSYSGTVLFNLAQGTDAQQLQVTASGPWTITLESIRSLPEFTGTTASGTGDAVVVYRGNAGAATIHNTGSDNFVVWEYGNQSNLLVNEIGAYNGTVVMGAGPALVQVESDGAWNIAVD
;
A
#
# COMPACT_ATOMS: atom_id res chain seq x y z
N MET A 1 42.39 -45.59 46.74
CA MET A 1 42.25 -46.92 46.16
C MET A 1 41.69 -46.69 44.81
N SER A 2 42.55 -46.61 43.89
CA SER A 2 42.86 -47.54 42.76
C SER A 2 41.88 -47.28 41.64
N ASP A 3 42.27 -46.85 40.59
CA ASP A 3 43.36 -47.00 39.63
C ASP A 3 42.76 -47.29 38.25
N SER A 4 43.20 -46.48 37.31
CA SER A 4 43.72 -46.81 35.95
C SER A 4 42.71 -47.42 34.96
N THR A 5 42.72 -47.16 33.68
CA THR A 5 43.79 -46.73 32.75
C THR A 5 43.15 -46.51 31.37
N THR A 6 43.66 -45.52 30.63
CA THR A 6 43.63 -45.45 29.16
C THR A 6 44.44 -46.57 28.53
N PRO A 7 44.26 -46.93 27.25
CA PRO A 7 45.10 -46.45 26.14
C PRO A 7 44.32 -46.18 24.84
N GLU A 8 44.53 -45.15 24.08
CA GLU A 8 45.60 -44.85 23.09
C GLU A 8 45.99 -45.97 22.12
N SER A 9 45.66 -45.79 20.85
CA SER A 9 46.54 -46.19 19.71
C SER A 9 46.08 -45.58 18.36
N THR A 10 46.92 -44.72 17.84
CA THR A 10 47.20 -44.45 16.41
C THR A 10 48.37 -45.35 16.01
N PRO A 11 48.85 -45.48 14.76
CA PRO A 11 48.43 -45.23 13.40
C PRO A 11 48.83 -46.36 12.42
N ALA A 12 48.55 -46.19 11.10
CA ALA A 12 49.38 -46.68 9.95
C ALA A 12 48.61 -46.33 8.66
N SER A 13 49.07 -45.50 7.75
CA SER A 13 50.22 -45.43 6.88
C SER A 13 50.25 -46.45 5.73
N GLN A 14 50.29 -45.87 4.49
CA GLN A 14 50.83 -46.41 3.18
C GLN A 14 49.88 -47.37 2.40
N ALA A 15 49.73 -47.28 1.07
CA ALA A 15 50.66 -46.99 0.01
C ALA A 15 49.91 -46.67 -1.31
N GLU A 16 50.56 -45.84 -2.10
CA GLU A 16 50.38 -45.69 -3.55
C GLU A 16 51.01 -46.88 -4.28
N PRO A 17 50.55 -47.21 -5.51
CA PRO A 17 51.51 -47.49 -6.57
C PRO A 17 51.23 -46.73 -7.87
N GLU A 18 52.34 -46.34 -8.45
CA GLU A 18 52.53 -45.72 -9.74
C GLU A 18 52.09 -46.56 -10.94
N GLY A 19 51.74 -45.86 -12.01
CA GLY A 19 52.22 -46.13 -13.35
C GLY A 19 51.36 -46.94 -14.26
N THR A 20 50.80 -46.30 -15.27
CA THR A 20 51.10 -46.68 -16.67
C THR A 20 50.58 -45.60 -17.63
N THR A 21 51.52 -45.08 -18.40
CA THR A 21 51.39 -44.24 -19.59
C THR A 21 50.75 -45.04 -20.69
N GLU A 22 49.58 -44.66 -21.19
CA GLU A 22 49.09 -45.15 -22.47
C GLU A 22 48.73 -43.96 -23.37
N THR A 23 49.55 -43.81 -24.39
CA THR A 23 49.41 -42.89 -25.51
C THR A 23 48.30 -43.40 -26.41
N ALA A 24 47.12 -42.74 -26.40
CA ALA A 24 46.06 -43.01 -27.35
C ALA A 24 45.87 -41.83 -28.31
N LEU A 25 45.94 -42.17 -29.58
CA LEU A 25 45.84 -41.34 -30.77
C LEU A 25 44.60 -40.44 -30.79
N LEU A 26 44.81 -39.19 -31.24
CA LEU A 26 43.75 -38.25 -31.63
C LEU A 26 43.07 -38.75 -32.93
N PRO A 27 41.72 -38.76 -33.00
CA PRO A 27 40.99 -38.85 -34.24
C PRO A 27 40.85 -37.46 -34.91
N PRO A 28 40.58 -37.39 -36.22
CA PRO A 28 40.71 -36.18 -37.03
C PRO A 28 39.59 -35.15 -36.74
N THR A 29 39.96 -33.89 -36.88
CA THR A 29 39.12 -32.72 -36.79
C THR A 29 38.11 -32.67 -37.94
N ASP A 30 36.84 -32.96 -37.68
CA ASP A 30 35.73 -32.57 -38.54
C ASP A 30 35.32 -31.13 -38.22
N ASN A 31 35.51 -30.26 -39.20
CA ASN A 31 34.98 -28.91 -39.24
C ASN A 31 33.46 -28.95 -39.34
N LEU A 32 32.77 -28.92 -38.21
CA LEU A 32 31.35 -28.56 -38.13
C LEU A 32 31.24 -27.09 -37.74
N SER A 33 30.80 -26.29 -38.69
CA SER A 33 30.40 -24.91 -38.51
C SER A 33 29.20 -24.87 -37.56
N ASP A 34 29.44 -24.74 -36.23
CA ASP A 34 28.43 -24.45 -35.25
C ASP A 34 28.03 -22.99 -35.35
N THR A 35 27.03 -22.70 -36.20
CA THR A 35 26.18 -21.52 -36.03
C THR A 35 25.28 -21.74 -34.81
N PRO A 36 25.41 -20.93 -33.74
CA PRO A 36 24.53 -21.08 -32.60
C PRO A 36 23.08 -20.76 -33.01
N PRO A 37 22.07 -21.51 -32.51
CA PRO A 37 20.67 -21.28 -32.85
C PRO A 37 20.26 -19.88 -32.35
N THR A 38 19.86 -19.02 -33.29
CA THR A 38 19.26 -17.71 -33.00
C THR A 38 17.90 -17.92 -32.36
N SER A 39 17.84 -17.77 -31.03
CA SER A 39 16.58 -17.84 -30.29
C SER A 39 15.66 -16.65 -30.68
N PRO A 40 14.38 -16.88 -31.06
CA PRO A 40 13.49 -15.87 -31.60
C PRO A 40 12.88 -14.91 -30.55
N LEU A 41 13.26 -15.01 -29.28
CA LEU A 41 12.67 -14.24 -28.17
C LEU A 41 13.26 -12.84 -27.94
N ARG A 42 14.27 -12.40 -28.70
CA ARG A 42 14.99 -11.14 -28.42
C ARG A 42 14.43 -9.89 -29.09
N THR A 43 13.54 -10.03 -30.05
CA THR A 43 12.92 -8.89 -30.79
C THR A 43 11.61 -8.40 -30.17
N GLY A 44 10.96 -9.19 -29.31
CA GLY A 44 9.61 -8.91 -28.80
C GLY A 44 9.51 -7.71 -27.86
N ILE A 45 10.50 -7.48 -27.00
CA ILE A 45 10.44 -6.44 -25.96
C ILE A 45 10.43 -5.02 -26.56
N GLY A 46 11.27 -4.74 -27.54
CA GLY A 46 11.31 -3.43 -28.21
C GLY A 46 10.06 -3.16 -29.04
N THR A 47 9.49 -4.20 -29.66
CA THR A 47 8.23 -4.10 -30.41
C THR A 47 7.05 -3.92 -29.46
N ALA A 48 7.02 -4.62 -28.33
CA ALA A 48 6.00 -4.44 -27.30
C ALA A 48 6.01 -3.02 -26.71
N ALA A 49 7.18 -2.45 -26.44
CA ALA A 49 7.32 -1.07 -25.97
C ALA A 49 6.77 -0.06 -26.98
N LEU A 50 7.02 -0.27 -28.28
CA LEU A 50 6.51 0.60 -29.35
C LEU A 50 4.97 0.53 -29.46
N VAL A 51 4.40 -0.68 -29.46
CA VAL A 51 2.95 -0.89 -29.54
C VAL A 51 2.25 -0.29 -28.33
N LEU A 52 2.77 -0.50 -27.13
CA LEU A 52 2.21 0.08 -25.90
C LEU A 52 2.31 1.61 -25.89
N GLY A 53 3.41 2.18 -26.41
CA GLY A 53 3.55 3.64 -26.56
C GLY A 53 2.52 4.24 -27.50
N ILE A 54 2.24 3.61 -28.64
CA ILE A 54 1.18 4.03 -29.58
C ILE A 54 -0.21 3.89 -28.94
N ALA A 55 -0.48 2.78 -28.23
CA ALA A 55 -1.75 2.57 -27.53
C ALA A 55 -1.99 3.64 -26.45
N ALA A 56 -0.96 4.00 -25.68
CA ALA A 56 -1.03 5.04 -24.68
C ALA A 56 -1.36 6.41 -25.29
N LEU A 57 -0.75 6.74 -26.43
CA LEU A 57 -1.01 7.99 -27.15
C LEU A 57 -2.46 8.06 -27.63
N VAL A 58 -2.97 6.99 -28.24
CA VAL A 58 -4.34 6.92 -28.75
C VAL A 58 -5.37 7.00 -27.60
N LEU A 59 -5.16 6.24 -26.53
CA LEU A 59 -6.06 6.24 -25.37
C LEU A 59 -6.03 7.57 -24.62
N GLY A 60 -4.87 8.23 -24.55
CA GLY A 60 -4.73 9.55 -23.92
C GLY A 60 -5.43 10.67 -24.66
N ALA A 61 -5.71 10.52 -25.97
CA ALA A 61 -6.42 11.51 -26.79
C ALA A 61 -7.95 11.38 -26.73
N ILE A 62 -8.49 10.30 -26.17
CA ILE A 62 -9.95 10.06 -26.09
C ILE A 62 -10.50 10.78 -24.85
N LYS A 63 -11.54 11.58 -25.01
CA LYS A 63 -12.27 12.21 -23.90
C LYS A 63 -13.02 11.13 -23.11
N GLY A 64 -12.44 10.67 -21.99
CA GLY A 64 -12.99 9.62 -21.15
C GLY A 64 -12.12 9.45 -19.89
N PRO A 65 -12.32 8.39 -19.10
CA PRO A 65 -11.52 8.15 -17.90
C PRO A 65 -10.05 7.93 -18.27
N SER A 66 -9.28 9.03 -18.26
CA SER A 66 -7.87 9.11 -18.72
C SER A 66 -6.92 8.19 -17.94
N TYR A 67 -7.34 7.68 -16.76
CA TYR A 67 -6.54 6.72 -15.98
C TYR A 67 -6.29 5.41 -16.75
N ILE A 68 -7.13 5.03 -17.71
CA ILE A 68 -6.92 3.83 -18.54
C ILE A 68 -5.63 3.93 -19.37
N ALA A 69 -5.22 5.15 -19.74
CA ALA A 69 -4.00 5.39 -20.52
C ALA A 69 -2.70 5.26 -19.68
N PHE A 70 -2.78 5.38 -18.36
CA PHE A 70 -1.58 5.33 -17.50
C PHE A 70 -0.91 3.96 -17.51
N ILE A 71 -1.67 2.87 -17.51
CA ILE A 71 -1.12 1.50 -17.49
C ILE A 71 -0.25 1.23 -18.73
N PRO A 72 -0.71 1.39 -19.98
CA PRO A 72 0.13 1.16 -21.15
C PRO A 72 1.28 2.15 -21.26
N ALA A 73 1.13 3.41 -20.78
CA ALA A 73 2.20 4.39 -20.77
C ALA A 73 3.35 3.97 -19.84
N ILE A 74 3.06 3.56 -18.63
CA ILE A 74 4.04 3.08 -17.65
C ILE A 74 4.74 1.83 -18.16
N LEU A 75 4.00 0.85 -18.70
CA LEU A 75 4.57 -0.37 -19.27
C LEU A 75 5.50 -0.08 -20.46
N ALA A 76 5.15 0.89 -21.33
CA ALA A 76 6.01 1.30 -22.45
C ALA A 76 7.32 1.89 -21.97
N ILE A 77 7.31 2.71 -20.92
CA ILE A 77 8.51 3.29 -20.30
C ILE A 77 9.38 2.19 -19.68
N VAL A 78 8.80 1.28 -18.90
CA VAL A 78 9.52 0.19 -18.24
C VAL A 78 10.17 -0.76 -19.27
N PHE A 79 9.42 -1.21 -20.27
CA PHE A 79 9.99 -2.10 -21.30
C PHE A 79 11.00 -1.40 -22.20
N GLY A 80 10.81 -0.10 -22.48
CA GLY A 80 11.78 0.71 -23.21
C GLY A 80 13.10 0.83 -22.45
N ALA A 81 13.05 1.15 -21.15
CA ALA A 81 14.22 1.24 -20.30
C ALA A 81 14.93 -0.12 -20.13
N LEU A 82 14.18 -1.21 -19.92
CA LEU A 82 14.71 -2.56 -19.79
C LEU A 82 15.43 -3.03 -21.08
N ALA A 83 14.90 -2.69 -22.25
CA ALA A 83 15.52 -3.03 -23.53
C ALA A 83 16.81 -2.23 -23.77
N LEU A 84 16.88 -0.99 -23.30
CA LEU A 84 18.08 -0.15 -23.37
C LEU A 84 19.20 -0.66 -22.45
N THR A 85 18.87 -1.02 -21.22
CA THR A 85 19.86 -1.53 -20.24
C THR A 85 20.45 -2.87 -20.64
N ARG A 86 19.66 -3.74 -21.27
CA ARG A 86 20.10 -5.08 -21.73
C ARG A 86 20.85 -5.09 -23.05
N ARG A 87 21.17 -3.94 -23.64
CA ARG A 87 21.89 -3.80 -24.92
C ARG A 87 21.29 -4.63 -26.08
N LEU A 88 19.97 -4.70 -26.16
CA LEU A 88 19.27 -5.43 -27.21
C LEU A 88 19.48 -4.74 -28.60
N PRO A 89 19.50 -5.50 -29.70
CA PRO A 89 19.80 -4.96 -31.04
C PRO A 89 18.76 -4.03 -31.65
N VAL A 90 17.63 -3.80 -30.93
CA VAL A 90 16.48 -3.00 -31.38
C VAL A 90 16.38 -1.64 -30.64
N ARG A 91 17.51 -1.01 -30.35
CA ARG A 91 17.57 0.25 -29.58
C ARG A 91 16.66 1.36 -30.11
N GLY A 92 16.55 1.50 -31.45
CA GLY A 92 15.68 2.52 -32.04
C GLY A 92 14.21 2.38 -31.71
N ARG A 93 13.66 1.15 -31.71
CA ARG A 93 12.27 0.86 -31.35
C ARG A 93 12.01 1.02 -29.86
N SER A 94 12.97 0.67 -29.02
CA SER A 94 12.88 0.84 -27.57
C SER A 94 12.90 2.32 -27.19
N LEU A 95 13.73 3.13 -27.84
CA LEU A 95 13.79 4.58 -27.62
C LEU A 95 12.49 5.26 -28.09
N ALA A 96 11.96 4.87 -29.25
CA ALA A 96 10.69 5.37 -29.75
C ALA A 96 9.51 5.05 -28.79
N GLY A 97 9.48 3.82 -28.24
CA GLY A 97 8.46 3.43 -27.24
C GLY A 97 8.56 4.25 -25.95
N LEU A 98 9.78 4.53 -25.50
CA LEU A 98 10.01 5.35 -24.30
C LEU A 98 9.56 6.81 -24.52
N ILE A 99 9.89 7.41 -25.66
CA ILE A 99 9.48 8.78 -26.03
C ILE A 99 7.97 8.87 -26.17
N LEU A 100 7.34 7.95 -26.91
CA LEU A 100 5.88 7.93 -27.12
C LEU A 100 5.11 7.68 -25.83
N GLY A 101 5.63 6.81 -24.96
CA GLY A 101 5.04 6.56 -23.63
C GLY A 101 5.08 7.80 -22.75
N SER A 102 6.21 8.52 -22.74
CA SER A 102 6.36 9.77 -21.97
C SER A 102 5.47 10.89 -22.49
N VAL A 103 5.35 11.05 -23.81
CA VAL A 103 4.43 12.02 -24.43
C VAL A 103 2.97 11.67 -24.15
N GLY A 104 2.59 10.38 -24.22
CA GLY A 104 1.25 9.90 -23.88
C GLY A 104 0.88 10.19 -22.42
N LEU A 105 1.84 10.04 -21.50
CA LEU A 105 1.65 10.35 -20.08
C LEU A 105 1.41 11.85 -19.87
N ILE A 106 2.21 12.72 -20.52
CA ILE A 106 2.05 14.18 -20.43
C ILE A 106 0.68 14.60 -20.98
N VAL A 107 0.25 14.06 -22.13
CA VAL A 107 -1.07 14.34 -22.72
C VAL A 107 -2.19 13.90 -21.78
N ALA A 108 -2.09 12.71 -21.16
CA ALA A 108 -3.09 12.21 -20.22
C ALA A 108 -3.21 13.12 -18.98
N ILE A 109 -2.10 13.60 -18.43
CA ILE A 109 -2.08 14.56 -17.30
C ILE A 109 -2.71 15.89 -17.73
N SER A 110 -2.36 16.40 -18.90
CA SER A 110 -2.87 17.71 -19.39
C SER A 110 -4.39 17.68 -19.64
N VAL A 111 -4.91 16.60 -20.22
CA VAL A 111 -6.36 16.43 -20.45
C VAL A 111 -7.12 16.27 -19.14
N SER A 112 -6.54 15.60 -18.15
CA SER A 112 -7.15 15.46 -16.82
C SER A 112 -7.20 16.79 -16.07
N ALA A 113 -6.19 17.64 -16.21
CA ALA A 113 -6.14 18.98 -15.58
C ALA A 113 -7.11 19.97 -16.25
N ALA A 114 -7.37 19.86 -17.55
CA ALA A 114 -8.28 20.73 -18.27
C ALA A 114 -9.77 20.48 -17.95
N GLY A 115 -10.10 19.34 -17.34
CA GLY A 115 -11.48 18.98 -16.94
C GLY A 115 -11.99 19.68 -15.67
N ILE A 116 -11.17 20.49 -14.99
CA ILE A 116 -11.52 21.18 -13.71
C ILE A 116 -11.86 22.66 -13.94
N ALA A 117 -12.09 23.11 -15.16
CA ALA A 117 -12.58 24.47 -15.42
C ALA A 117 -14.05 24.58 -14.96
N ALA A 118 -14.29 25.29 -13.86
CA ALA A 118 -15.63 25.67 -13.40
C ALA A 118 -16.38 26.44 -14.50
N PRO A 119 -17.70 26.24 -14.65
CA PRO A 119 -18.48 27.02 -15.59
C PRO A 119 -18.51 28.49 -15.15
N THR A 120 -17.91 29.36 -15.95
CA THR A 120 -18.09 30.81 -15.82
C THR A 120 -19.53 31.12 -16.15
N ALA A 121 -20.32 31.46 -15.14
CA ALA A 121 -21.64 32.05 -15.33
C ALA A 121 -21.49 33.41 -16.02
N HIS A 122 -22.01 33.52 -17.26
CA HIS A 122 -22.21 34.82 -17.91
C HIS A 122 -23.27 35.59 -17.13
N ILE A 123 -22.84 36.63 -16.42
CA ILE A 123 -23.75 37.60 -15.84
C ILE A 123 -24.17 38.56 -16.98
N ALA A 124 -25.36 38.38 -17.48
CA ALA A 124 -26.03 39.40 -18.26
C ALA A 124 -26.46 40.53 -17.29
N ALA A 125 -25.87 41.70 -17.50
CA ALA A 125 -26.34 42.87 -16.79
C ALA A 125 -27.69 43.32 -17.36
N ASP A 126 -28.76 43.25 -16.56
CA ASP A 126 -29.99 43.95 -16.84
C ASP A 126 -30.36 44.84 -15.64
N GLN A 127 -30.90 45.99 -15.95
CA GLN A 127 -31.01 47.20 -15.17
C GLN A 127 -32.07 47.15 -14.05
N PRO A 128 -32.01 48.05 -13.04
CA PRO A 128 -32.72 47.87 -11.77
C PRO A 128 -34.16 48.29 -11.84
N ALA A 129 -35.07 47.38 -11.49
CA ALA A 129 -36.41 47.73 -11.08
C ALA A 129 -36.42 48.01 -9.56
N ASN A 130 -36.74 49.24 -9.22
CA ASN A 130 -36.88 49.76 -7.88
C ASN A 130 -38.09 49.09 -7.18
N VAL A 131 -37.82 48.00 -6.42
CA VAL A 131 -38.84 47.37 -5.55
C VAL A 131 -38.49 47.66 -4.13
N LYS A 132 -39.33 48.46 -3.48
CA LYS A 132 -39.31 48.82 -2.06
C LYS A 132 -39.41 47.53 -1.23
N ALA A 133 -38.30 47.12 -0.60
CA ALA A 133 -38.25 45.93 0.21
C ALA A 133 -39.08 46.11 1.50
N SER A 134 -40.06 45.26 1.65
CA SER A 134 -40.74 44.99 2.93
C SER A 134 -39.79 44.17 3.83
N PRO A 135 -39.72 44.39 5.16
CA PRO A 135 -38.85 43.65 6.04
C PRO A 135 -39.20 42.15 6.01
N ALA A 136 -38.30 41.34 5.48
CA ALA A 136 -38.42 39.90 5.50
C ALA A 136 -38.26 39.39 6.94
N ALA A 137 -39.22 38.57 7.39
CA ALA A 137 -39.13 37.86 8.65
C ALA A 137 -37.82 37.03 8.72
N PRO A 138 -37.20 36.86 9.91
CA PRO A 138 -35.96 36.13 10.06
C PRO A 138 -36.14 34.67 9.58
N LYS A 139 -35.38 34.30 8.55
CA LYS A 139 -35.33 32.95 8.01
C LYS A 139 -34.71 32.05 9.07
N VAL A 140 -35.50 31.24 9.74
CA VAL A 140 -35.02 30.27 10.74
C VAL A 140 -34.15 29.27 9.98
N THR A 141 -32.83 29.33 10.19
CA THR A 141 -31.90 28.35 9.68
C THR A 141 -32.20 27.01 10.35
N PRO A 142 -32.53 25.94 9.61
CA PRO A 142 -32.81 24.66 10.25
C PRO A 142 -31.55 24.20 11.02
N THR A 143 -31.74 23.86 12.29
CA THR A 143 -30.70 23.26 13.14
C THR A 143 -30.19 21.98 12.44
N PRO A 144 -28.90 21.79 12.30
CA PRO A 144 -28.37 20.58 11.69
C PRO A 144 -28.84 19.35 12.43
N LYS A 145 -29.52 18.43 11.73
CA LYS A 145 -29.94 17.15 12.31
C LYS A 145 -28.67 16.30 12.54
N VAL A 146 -28.26 16.16 13.79
CA VAL A 146 -27.16 15.28 14.16
C VAL A 146 -27.59 13.84 13.87
N THR A 147 -26.92 13.20 12.91
CA THR A 147 -27.13 11.77 12.63
C THR A 147 -26.46 10.97 13.74
N PRO A 148 -27.18 10.07 14.43
CA PRO A 148 -26.61 9.25 15.49
C PRO A 148 -25.45 8.42 14.97
N ILE A 149 -24.43 8.19 15.82
CA ILE A 149 -23.35 7.22 15.52
C ILE A 149 -23.98 5.82 15.61
N PRO A 150 -23.76 4.93 14.62
CA PRO A 150 -24.26 3.56 14.68
C PRO A 150 -23.70 2.79 15.86
N ALA A 151 -24.41 1.74 16.28
CA ALA A 151 -23.92 0.82 17.30
C ALA A 151 -22.74 0.00 16.76
N ASN A 152 -21.77 -0.27 17.62
CA ASN A 152 -20.65 -1.14 17.34
C ASN A 152 -21.11 -2.59 17.13
N VAL A 153 -20.39 -3.35 16.29
CA VAL A 153 -20.67 -4.76 16.02
C VAL A 153 -19.46 -5.60 16.43
N SER A 154 -19.67 -6.52 17.39
CA SER A 154 -18.57 -7.32 17.95
C SER A 154 -18.66 -8.77 17.52
N TYR A 155 -17.49 -9.37 17.24
CA TYR A 155 -17.27 -10.76 16.90
C TYR A 155 -16.25 -11.36 17.86
N THR A 156 -16.47 -12.60 18.27
CA THR A 156 -15.58 -13.33 19.17
C THR A 156 -15.35 -14.74 18.64
N GLY A 157 -14.17 -15.28 18.88
CA GLY A 157 -13.83 -16.64 18.48
C GLY A 157 -12.60 -17.16 19.22
N THR A 158 -12.24 -18.39 18.89
CA THR A 158 -11.00 -19.04 19.35
C THR A 158 -10.43 -19.85 18.21
N GLY A 159 -9.13 -19.70 17.93
CA GLY A 159 -8.48 -20.34 16.80
C GLY A 159 -8.86 -19.72 15.45
N ASP A 160 -8.51 -20.42 14.38
CA ASP A 160 -8.75 -20.00 13.00
C ASP A 160 -10.25 -19.89 12.69
N SER A 161 -10.63 -18.82 11.98
CA SER A 161 -12.05 -18.58 11.68
C SER A 161 -12.22 -17.73 10.43
N VAL A 162 -13.35 -17.94 9.73
CA VAL A 162 -13.85 -16.98 8.73
C VAL A 162 -15.23 -16.54 9.18
N VAL A 163 -15.40 -15.24 9.41
CA VAL A 163 -16.60 -14.66 10.01
C VAL A 163 -17.23 -13.67 9.05
N LYS A 164 -18.52 -13.88 8.73
CA LYS A 164 -19.29 -12.88 7.98
C LYS A 164 -19.55 -11.65 8.86
N ILE A 165 -19.32 -10.47 8.34
CA ILE A 165 -19.45 -9.21 9.10
C ILE A 165 -20.55 -8.32 8.56
N ALA A 166 -21.02 -7.42 9.44
CA ALA A 166 -21.85 -6.27 9.09
C ALA A 166 -21.11 -5.00 9.52
N LEU A 167 -21.04 -4.02 8.64
CA LEU A 167 -20.37 -2.76 8.91
C LEU A 167 -21.33 -1.77 9.57
N PRO A 168 -20.95 -1.04 10.63
CA PRO A 168 -21.83 -0.11 11.35
C PRO A 168 -22.46 0.96 10.46
N ASP A 169 -21.69 1.53 9.52
CA ASP A 169 -22.15 2.57 8.60
C ASP A 169 -22.71 2.02 7.26
N GLY A 170 -22.87 0.68 7.14
CA GLY A 170 -23.37 -0.01 5.94
C GLY A 170 -22.27 -0.52 5.03
N ALA A 171 -22.67 -1.30 4.01
CA ALA A 171 -21.76 -1.96 3.08
C ALA A 171 -20.82 -0.96 2.39
N GLY A 172 -19.55 -1.33 2.23
CA GLY A 172 -18.51 -0.52 1.59
C GLY A 172 -18.07 0.73 2.37
N SER A 173 -18.61 0.97 3.58
CA SER A 173 -18.16 2.10 4.40
C SER A 173 -16.78 1.83 5.01
N ALA A 174 -15.93 2.87 5.06
CA ALA A 174 -14.74 2.86 5.88
C ALA A 174 -15.09 2.69 7.36
N GLY A 175 -14.27 1.93 8.07
CA GLY A 175 -14.44 1.68 9.50
C GLY A 175 -13.10 1.51 10.19
N PHE A 176 -13.16 1.35 11.50
CA PHE A 176 -12.02 0.85 12.25
C PHE A 176 -12.44 -0.35 13.10
N ALA A 177 -11.47 -1.15 13.46
CA ALA A 177 -11.65 -2.33 14.29
C ALA A 177 -10.80 -2.21 15.55
N THR A 178 -11.42 -2.37 16.71
CA THR A 178 -10.72 -2.63 17.97
C THR A 178 -10.54 -4.15 18.10
N ILE A 179 -9.30 -4.61 18.13
CA ILE A 179 -8.95 -6.02 18.08
C ILE A 179 -8.17 -6.39 19.33
N ASN A 180 -8.58 -7.49 19.97
CA ASN A 180 -7.89 -8.07 21.12
C ASN A 180 -7.68 -9.57 20.85
N TYR A 181 -6.47 -10.06 21.07
CA TYR A 181 -6.10 -11.46 20.97
C TYR A 181 -5.20 -11.85 22.14
N THR A 182 -5.48 -13.02 22.72
CA THR A 182 -4.66 -13.61 23.78
C THR A 182 -4.18 -14.98 23.34
N GLY A 183 -2.94 -15.03 22.85
CA GLY A 183 -2.27 -16.23 22.41
C GLY A 183 -0.77 -15.98 22.26
N GLY A 184 0.00 -17.03 21.98
CA GLY A 184 1.46 -16.96 21.89
C GLY A 184 2.01 -17.10 20.46
N ASP A 185 1.15 -17.54 19.52
CA ASP A 185 1.55 -17.85 18.15
C ASP A 185 1.18 -16.74 17.17
N ASN A 186 1.33 -17.04 15.88
CA ASN A 186 0.98 -16.11 14.80
C ASN A 186 -0.50 -15.70 14.88
N PHE A 187 -0.74 -14.41 14.77
CA PHE A 187 -2.09 -13.82 14.71
C PHE A 187 -2.21 -12.92 13.49
N THR A 188 -3.11 -13.27 12.59
CA THR A 188 -3.42 -12.44 11.42
C THR A 188 -4.91 -12.21 11.29
N VAL A 189 -5.28 -11.02 10.84
CA VAL A 189 -6.65 -10.65 10.50
C VAL A 189 -6.64 -10.03 9.11
N TRP A 190 -7.34 -10.68 8.17
CA TRP A 190 -7.60 -10.16 6.83
C TRP A 190 -9.05 -9.76 6.67
N SER A 191 -9.30 -8.64 6.03
CA SER A 191 -10.63 -8.36 5.46
C SER A 191 -10.77 -9.05 4.11
N LEU A 192 -11.97 -9.60 3.84
CA LEU A 192 -12.30 -10.30 2.60
C LEU A 192 -13.55 -9.70 1.99
N ASP A 193 -13.62 -9.68 0.65
CA ASP A 193 -14.83 -9.35 -0.10
C ASP A 193 -15.86 -10.52 -0.13
N SER A 194 -16.96 -10.33 -0.86
CA SER A 194 -18.00 -11.35 -1.04
C SER A 194 -17.51 -12.63 -1.74
N SER A 195 -16.40 -12.54 -2.47
CA SER A 195 -15.78 -13.64 -3.22
C SER A 195 -14.63 -14.29 -2.46
N LEU A 196 -14.45 -13.94 -1.17
CA LEU A 196 -13.35 -14.39 -0.30
C LEU A 196 -11.97 -13.93 -0.76
N GLN A 197 -11.89 -12.86 -1.54
CA GLN A 197 -10.61 -12.27 -1.93
C GLN A 197 -10.13 -11.34 -0.80
N GLN A 198 -8.87 -11.50 -0.43
CA GLN A 198 -8.21 -10.66 0.58
C GLN A 198 -8.12 -9.21 0.08
N GLN A 199 -8.44 -8.27 0.95
CA GLN A 199 -8.40 -6.84 0.70
C GLN A 199 -7.39 -6.14 1.60
N ASP A 200 -7.66 -6.01 2.90
CA ASP A 200 -6.75 -5.36 3.85
C ASP A 200 -6.15 -6.40 4.81
N LEU A 201 -4.83 -6.38 4.99
CA LEU A 201 -4.17 -7.05 6.11
C LEU A 201 -4.27 -6.12 7.32
N MET A 202 -5.23 -6.38 8.18
CA MET A 202 -5.55 -5.53 9.32
C MET A 202 -4.55 -5.73 10.47
N VAL A 203 -4.14 -6.97 10.73
CA VAL A 203 -3.16 -7.33 11.77
C VAL A 203 -2.27 -8.45 11.26
N ASN A 204 -0.97 -8.38 11.58
CA ASN A 204 -0.01 -9.45 11.37
C ASN A 204 1.06 -9.38 12.48
N THR A 205 0.94 -10.25 13.49
CA THR A 205 1.84 -10.25 14.64
C THR A 205 2.07 -11.65 15.19
N ILE A 206 3.04 -11.80 16.06
CA ILE A 206 3.31 -13.00 16.86
C ILE A 206 3.07 -12.65 18.32
N GLY A 207 2.27 -13.47 19.02
CA GLY A 207 1.91 -13.23 20.42
C GLY A 207 0.61 -12.46 20.57
N SER A 208 0.31 -12.05 21.81
CA SER A 208 -0.92 -11.32 22.12
C SER A 208 -0.98 -9.96 21.43
N TYR A 209 -2.18 -9.53 21.07
CA TYR A 209 -2.42 -8.26 20.40
C TYR A 209 -3.57 -7.48 21.04
N SER A 210 -3.41 -6.15 21.12
CA SER A 210 -4.46 -5.22 21.49
C SER A 210 -4.23 -3.89 20.79
N GLY A 211 -5.10 -3.53 19.85
CA GLY A 211 -4.96 -2.31 19.05
C GLY A 211 -6.19 -1.94 18.26
N THR A 212 -6.08 -0.81 17.57
CA THR A 212 -7.12 -0.27 16.67
C THR A 212 -6.55 -0.08 15.28
N VAL A 213 -7.23 -0.58 14.25
CA VAL A 213 -6.79 -0.51 12.85
C VAL A 213 -7.91 -0.06 11.94
N LEU A 214 -7.56 0.66 10.87
CA LEU A 214 -8.49 1.08 9.81
C LEU A 214 -8.68 -0.04 8.80
N PHE A 215 -9.85 -0.08 8.16
CA PHE A 215 -10.13 -0.93 7.00
C PHE A 215 -11.13 -0.28 6.06
N ASN A 216 -11.23 -0.79 4.83
CA ASN A 216 -12.09 -0.25 3.77
C ASN A 216 -11.79 1.21 3.39
N LEU A 217 -10.54 1.67 3.49
CA LEU A 217 -10.16 3.02 3.08
C LEU A 217 -9.94 3.14 1.58
N ALA A 218 -9.48 2.09 0.92
CA ALA A 218 -9.22 2.12 -0.51
C ALA A 218 -10.52 2.13 -1.32
N GLN A 219 -10.53 2.90 -2.42
CA GLN A 219 -11.70 2.93 -3.29
C GLN A 219 -11.96 1.54 -3.91
N GLY A 220 -13.18 1.03 -3.75
CA GLY A 220 -13.60 -0.26 -4.27
C GLY A 220 -13.41 -1.43 -3.31
N THR A 221 -12.90 -1.20 -2.11
CA THR A 221 -12.91 -2.21 -1.04
C THR A 221 -14.31 -2.33 -0.45
N ASP A 222 -14.72 -3.55 -0.13
CA ASP A 222 -16.00 -3.85 0.52
C ASP A 222 -15.84 -5.10 1.36
N ALA A 223 -15.30 -4.92 2.58
CA ALA A 223 -15.12 -6.01 3.53
C ALA A 223 -16.47 -6.59 3.93
N GLN A 224 -16.68 -7.87 3.64
CA GLN A 224 -17.88 -8.62 3.99
C GLN A 224 -17.60 -9.78 4.93
N GLN A 225 -16.35 -10.17 5.06
CA GLN A 225 -15.89 -11.22 5.96
C GLN A 225 -14.53 -10.87 6.55
N LEU A 226 -14.20 -11.46 7.68
CA LEU A 226 -12.88 -11.45 8.28
C LEU A 226 -12.33 -12.88 8.30
N GLN A 227 -11.11 -13.05 7.84
CA GLN A 227 -10.33 -14.26 8.03
C GLN A 227 -9.36 -14.04 9.19
N VAL A 228 -9.50 -14.83 10.24
CA VAL A 228 -8.65 -14.78 11.43
C VAL A 228 -7.81 -16.04 11.47
N THR A 229 -6.50 -15.91 11.63
CA THR A 229 -5.58 -16.99 12.00
C THR A 229 -5.13 -16.74 13.43
N ALA A 230 -5.39 -17.69 14.32
CA ALA A 230 -5.14 -17.53 15.73
C ALA A 230 -4.99 -18.90 16.44
N SER A 231 -4.20 -18.99 17.50
CA SER A 231 -4.12 -20.17 18.37
C SER A 231 -4.95 -20.04 19.65
N GLY A 232 -5.47 -18.86 19.94
CA GLY A 232 -6.19 -18.52 21.18
C GLY A 232 -7.47 -17.73 20.94
N PRO A 233 -8.11 -17.24 22.03
CA PRO A 233 -9.32 -16.44 21.96
C PRO A 233 -9.03 -15.03 21.42
N TRP A 234 -9.96 -14.54 20.60
CA TRP A 234 -9.91 -13.20 20.02
C TRP A 234 -11.28 -12.51 20.08
N THR A 235 -11.26 -11.18 20.06
CA THR A 235 -12.42 -10.31 19.93
C THR A 235 -12.12 -9.22 18.92
N ILE A 236 -13.03 -8.99 17.98
CA ILE A 236 -12.97 -7.91 16.98
C ILE A 236 -14.25 -7.12 17.07
N THR A 237 -14.14 -5.83 17.36
CA THR A 237 -15.28 -4.90 17.41
C THR A 237 -15.14 -3.92 16.25
N LEU A 238 -16.09 -3.93 15.32
CA LEU A 238 -16.16 -2.99 14.20
C LEU A 238 -16.93 -1.74 14.62
N GLU A 239 -16.39 -0.59 14.27
CA GLU A 239 -16.84 0.70 14.73
C GLU A 239 -16.87 1.73 13.60
N SER A 240 -17.76 2.72 13.73
CA SER A 240 -17.83 3.86 12.80
C SER A 240 -16.62 4.78 12.97
N ILE A 241 -16.01 5.22 11.88
CA ILE A 241 -14.93 6.26 11.93
C ILE A 241 -15.39 7.55 12.64
N ARG A 242 -16.69 7.77 12.80
CA ARG A 242 -17.27 8.92 13.51
C ARG A 242 -17.13 8.83 15.05
N SER A 243 -16.79 7.66 15.58
CA SER A 243 -16.53 7.44 17.02
C SER A 243 -15.06 7.50 17.39
N LEU A 244 -14.15 7.67 16.41
CA LEU A 244 -12.71 7.76 16.67
C LEU A 244 -12.37 8.91 17.62
N PRO A 245 -11.39 8.71 18.52
CA PRO A 245 -10.85 9.78 19.33
C PRO A 245 -10.16 10.84 18.45
N GLU A 246 -10.25 12.09 18.89
CA GLU A 246 -9.62 13.23 18.22
C GLU A 246 -8.35 13.68 18.97
N PHE A 247 -7.45 14.35 18.25
CA PHE A 247 -6.35 15.06 18.89
C PHE A 247 -6.88 16.02 19.97
N THR A 248 -6.21 16.09 21.10
CA THR A 248 -6.47 17.11 22.12
C THR A 248 -5.67 18.37 21.77
N GLY A 249 -6.35 19.34 21.16
CA GLY A 249 -5.68 20.51 20.57
C GLY A 249 -4.81 20.08 19.39
N THR A 250 -3.48 20.21 19.53
CA THR A 250 -2.50 19.81 18.51
C THR A 250 -1.75 18.53 18.85
N THR A 251 -2.16 17.80 19.90
CA THR A 251 -1.42 16.61 20.39
C THR A 251 -2.28 15.35 20.40
N ALA A 252 -1.64 14.20 20.15
CA ALA A 252 -2.18 12.88 20.40
C ALA A 252 -1.12 11.99 21.01
N SER A 253 -1.52 11.02 21.84
CA SER A 253 -0.62 10.02 22.41
C SER A 253 -1.35 8.71 22.65
N GLY A 254 -0.61 7.62 22.68
CA GLY A 254 -1.16 6.29 22.90
C GLY A 254 -0.07 5.25 23.18
N THR A 255 -0.51 3.99 23.20
CA THR A 255 0.36 2.82 23.32
C THR A 255 -0.19 1.75 22.39
N GLY A 256 0.67 1.09 21.62
CA GLY A 256 0.27 0.12 20.62
C GLY A 256 -0.37 0.77 19.39
N ASP A 257 -1.01 -0.08 18.57
CA ASP A 257 -1.71 0.35 17.37
C ASP A 257 -2.94 1.18 17.71
N ALA A 258 -3.08 2.33 17.07
CA ALA A 258 -4.17 3.24 17.31
C ALA A 258 -4.58 4.05 16.08
N VAL A 259 -5.81 4.51 16.07
CA VAL A 259 -6.34 5.43 15.07
C VAL A 259 -6.92 6.64 15.77
N VAL A 260 -6.55 7.84 15.30
CA VAL A 260 -7.01 9.12 15.85
C VAL A 260 -7.37 10.09 14.73
N VAL A 261 -8.24 11.08 15.02
CA VAL A 261 -8.65 12.11 14.04
C VAL A 261 -7.88 13.39 14.30
N TYR A 262 -7.21 13.91 13.27
CA TYR A 262 -6.63 15.24 13.28
C TYR A 262 -7.54 16.24 12.55
N ARG A 263 -7.79 17.41 13.17
CA ARG A 263 -8.62 18.47 12.58
C ARG A 263 -7.92 19.83 12.52
N GLY A 264 -6.61 19.85 12.79
CA GLY A 264 -5.81 21.07 12.80
C GLY A 264 -5.36 21.54 11.42
N ASN A 265 -4.54 22.57 11.41
CA ASN A 265 -3.87 23.09 10.22
C ASN A 265 -2.69 22.20 9.84
N ALA A 266 -2.23 22.31 8.58
CA ALA A 266 -0.95 21.71 8.20
C ALA A 266 0.20 22.36 8.99
N GLY A 267 1.16 21.53 9.43
CA GLY A 267 2.29 22.00 10.23
C GLY A 267 3.42 20.98 10.34
N ALA A 268 4.43 21.33 11.11
CA ALA A 268 5.49 20.41 11.50
C ALA A 268 4.98 19.51 12.65
N ALA A 269 4.99 18.19 12.45
CA ALA A 269 4.60 17.23 13.47
C ALA A 269 5.85 16.60 14.08
N THR A 270 6.09 16.82 15.36
CA THR A 270 7.10 16.11 16.14
C THR A 270 6.50 14.81 16.63
N ILE A 271 7.13 13.69 16.27
CA ILE A 271 6.65 12.34 16.55
C ILE A 271 7.70 11.60 17.37
N HIS A 272 7.26 10.94 18.44
CA HIS A 272 8.09 10.13 19.31
C HIS A 272 7.48 8.74 19.50
N ASN A 273 8.32 7.70 19.50
CA ASN A 273 7.95 6.31 19.77
C ASN A 273 9.02 5.64 20.66
N THR A 274 8.58 4.83 21.61
CA THR A 274 9.46 4.06 22.51
C THR A 274 9.44 2.55 22.21
N GLY A 275 8.70 2.13 21.18
CA GLY A 275 8.62 0.73 20.76
C GLY A 275 9.94 0.17 20.25
N SER A 276 9.99 -1.14 20.07
CA SER A 276 11.15 -1.89 19.62
C SER A 276 10.97 -2.55 18.25
N ASP A 277 9.72 -2.66 17.78
CA ASP A 277 9.32 -3.26 16.52
C ASP A 277 8.98 -2.20 15.47
N ASN A 278 8.18 -2.56 14.46
CA ASN A 278 7.73 -1.65 13.42
C ASN A 278 7.02 -0.44 14.03
N PHE A 279 7.43 0.73 13.58
CA PHE A 279 6.76 1.99 13.88
C PHE A 279 6.35 2.67 12.58
N VAL A 280 5.06 2.67 12.31
CA VAL A 280 4.50 3.24 11.07
C VAL A 280 3.44 4.27 11.43
N VAL A 281 3.49 5.43 10.79
CA VAL A 281 2.46 6.47 10.92
C VAL A 281 1.95 6.86 9.55
N TRP A 282 0.68 6.59 9.31
CA TRP A 282 -0.05 7.03 8.12
C TRP A 282 -0.98 8.19 8.42
N GLU A 283 -1.06 9.11 7.50
CA GLU A 283 -2.07 10.17 7.44
C GLU A 283 -3.00 9.93 6.24
N TYR A 284 -4.30 9.81 6.49
CA TYR A 284 -5.33 9.68 5.46
C TYR A 284 -6.24 10.91 5.50
N GLY A 285 -5.90 11.91 4.68
CA GLY A 285 -6.63 13.16 4.51
C GLY A 285 -7.05 13.38 3.06
N ASN A 286 -6.79 14.57 2.52
CA ASN A 286 -6.97 14.84 1.09
C ASN A 286 -6.08 13.96 0.20
N GLN A 287 -4.96 13.52 0.72
CA GLN A 287 -4.04 12.54 0.17
C GLN A 287 -3.60 11.60 1.28
N SER A 288 -3.19 10.37 0.92
CA SER A 288 -2.59 9.45 1.88
C SER A 288 -1.09 9.68 1.91
N ASN A 289 -0.54 9.97 3.08
CA ASN A 289 0.88 10.21 3.31
C ASN A 289 1.44 9.21 4.32
N LEU A 290 2.54 8.56 3.96
CA LEU A 290 3.35 7.79 4.91
C LEU A 290 4.27 8.78 5.64
N LEU A 291 3.97 9.10 6.89
CA LEU A 291 4.71 10.08 7.69
C LEU A 291 5.97 9.47 8.29
N VAL A 292 5.88 8.25 8.82
CA VAL A 292 7.01 7.51 9.42
C VAL A 292 6.91 6.05 9.01
N ASN A 293 8.07 5.42 8.75
CA ASN A 293 8.21 3.98 8.54
C ASN A 293 9.62 3.56 9.00
N GLU A 294 9.73 3.17 10.27
CA GLU A 294 10.98 2.88 10.96
C GLU A 294 10.84 1.60 11.79
N ILE A 295 11.95 1.08 12.27
CA ILE A 295 11.99 -0.04 13.20
C ILE A 295 12.58 0.45 14.51
N GLY A 296 11.87 0.23 15.62
CA GLY A 296 12.30 0.59 16.97
C GLY A 296 11.90 1.99 17.40
N ALA A 297 12.63 2.52 18.36
CA ALA A 297 12.38 3.84 18.92
C ALA A 297 12.59 4.95 17.87
N TYR A 298 11.68 5.91 17.84
CA TYR A 298 11.70 7.02 16.89
C TYR A 298 11.60 8.36 17.61
N ASN A 299 12.31 9.37 17.11
CA ASN A 299 12.14 10.77 17.50
C ASN A 299 12.50 11.66 16.31
N GLY A 300 11.51 12.23 15.66
CA GLY A 300 11.69 13.03 14.46
C GLY A 300 10.58 14.02 14.20
N THR A 301 10.79 14.87 13.21
CA THR A 301 9.81 15.87 12.78
C THR A 301 9.50 15.65 11.30
N VAL A 302 8.21 15.59 10.96
CA VAL A 302 7.69 15.40 9.62
C VAL A 302 6.69 16.49 9.27
N VAL A 303 6.35 16.62 7.99
CA VAL A 303 5.28 17.52 7.55
C VAL A 303 3.96 16.77 7.61
N MET A 304 3.01 17.27 8.35
CA MET A 304 1.63 16.77 8.45
C MET A 304 0.69 17.70 7.70
N GLY A 305 -0.27 17.13 6.98
CA GLY A 305 -1.29 17.86 6.22
C GLY A 305 -2.33 18.53 7.11
N ALA A 306 -3.18 19.37 6.48
CA ALA A 306 -4.34 19.92 7.19
C ALA A 306 -5.45 18.87 7.32
N GLY A 307 -6.10 18.83 8.50
CA GLY A 307 -7.28 18.02 8.72
C GLY A 307 -8.54 18.51 7.98
N PRO A 308 -9.62 17.72 7.97
CA PRO A 308 -9.75 16.46 8.71
C PRO A 308 -8.95 15.32 8.08
N ALA A 309 -8.18 14.60 8.89
CA ALA A 309 -7.41 13.43 8.48
C ALA A 309 -7.53 12.32 9.55
N LEU A 310 -7.54 11.05 9.12
CA LEU A 310 -7.34 9.92 10.00
C LEU A 310 -5.83 9.67 10.12
N VAL A 311 -5.35 9.47 11.33
CA VAL A 311 -3.95 9.14 11.60
C VAL A 311 -3.92 7.76 12.21
N GLN A 312 -3.33 6.81 11.49
CA GLN A 312 -3.09 5.45 11.97
C GLN A 312 -1.65 5.32 12.42
N VAL A 313 -1.47 4.81 13.62
CA VAL A 313 -0.18 4.50 14.22
C VAL A 313 -0.10 3.00 14.42
N GLU A 314 0.97 2.38 13.92
CA GLU A 314 1.37 1.00 14.22
C GLU A 314 2.59 1.07 15.14
N SER A 315 2.51 0.46 16.31
CA SER A 315 3.58 0.51 17.34
C SER A 315 3.40 -0.61 18.35
N ASP A 316 4.50 -1.13 18.86
CA ASP A 316 4.52 -2.01 20.05
C ASP A 316 4.78 -1.25 21.36
N GLY A 317 4.99 0.07 21.29
CA GLY A 317 5.34 0.94 22.43
C GLY A 317 4.43 2.14 22.62
N ALA A 318 4.84 3.01 23.54
CA ALA A 318 4.17 4.30 23.73
C ALA A 318 4.64 5.30 22.69
N TRP A 319 3.69 6.07 22.17
CA TRP A 319 3.94 7.09 21.13
C TRP A 319 3.24 8.41 21.47
N ASN A 320 3.73 9.46 20.84
CA ASN A 320 3.16 10.81 20.94
C ASN A 320 3.38 11.56 19.62
N ILE A 321 2.43 12.37 19.24
CA ILE A 321 2.45 13.26 18.06
C ILE A 321 2.05 14.65 18.53
N ALA A 322 2.87 15.66 18.19
CA ALA A 322 2.57 17.07 18.48
C ALA A 322 2.76 17.89 17.19
N VAL A 323 1.72 18.61 16.77
CA VAL A 323 1.72 19.47 15.56
C VAL A 323 1.83 20.92 15.98
N ASP A 324 2.77 21.68 15.38
CA ASP A 324 3.02 23.09 15.63
C ASP A 324 2.05 24.01 14.86
#